data_e1ef7d9d7bb5d3d7cee7e65c35840830
#
_entry.id   e1ef7d9d7bb5d3d7cee7e65c35840830
#
_cell.length_a   1.000
_cell.length_b   1.000
_cell.length_c   1.000
_cell.angle_alpha   90.00
_cell.angle_beta   90.00
_cell.angle_gamma   90.00
#
_symmetry.space_group_name_H-M   'P 1'
#
loop_
_entity.id
_entity.type
_entity.pdbx_description
1 polymer ?
#
loop_
_entity_poly.entity_id
_entity_poly.type
_entity_poly.pdbx_seq_one_letter_code
_entity_poly.pdbx_strand_id
1 'polypeptide(L)'
;MSSLHWKKQQCFNDLVRLRVIVVNEEKFMIKFLRNIDYSTKGDVLSGFTDEVVKNILIDYYQNNLKLNEIIKKYSIHTIASNLRKEFPKVSTSFICEICGEEKYIQLPTKKDYDKLVNNDQLDNYFVQDNRCFSCGHKNNDDDCSCDYCSKEKRRKILDTYFLEEIRYISGFGLREQLYLSTILQGFNISEDEFDIPSFSEIKNQKLPQMFFDGNYPIDEIYFLKEKNILEISPRSSTTAFCSNKEIKQDPKFANEKFPNVFYKTRVRFSFQNLKNVYSEKDEHWFSNFKFLTNLKFTETEINQLWLELAEKELFKLFDYQFREEFHFEYSSGYSEKDENKAKQLIKTEIKNLLFEYSPSKVYCILYQGVKKAVTHKQKYGMTHYRDNQVQFVISYGIKSWLKYNEERISDYDYPWTSEMSLVSTLFFKNILQNDEWFYNLIPIDKVEIIEQDFMEYFCGLSREKQLLLLEKLSLISEYSLLREETD
;
A
#
# COMPACT_ATOMS: atom_id res chain seq x y z
N MET A 1 60.84 -25.98 31.98
CA MET A 1 61.12 -26.32 30.55
C MET A 1 59.88 -26.49 29.67
N SER A 2 58.67 -26.36 30.18
CA SER A 2 57.45 -26.64 29.44
C SER A 2 56.90 -25.44 28.60
N SER A 3 57.20 -24.19 28.96
CA SER A 3 56.62 -23.02 28.27
C SER A 3 57.28 -22.65 26.93
N LEU A 4 58.57 -23.00 26.80
CA LEU A 4 59.32 -22.71 25.57
C LEU A 4 58.93 -23.68 24.42
N HIS A 5 58.55 -24.91 24.78
CA HIS A 5 58.14 -25.91 23.78
C HIS A 5 56.78 -25.61 23.20
N TRP A 6 55.86 -25.09 24.02
CA TRP A 6 54.54 -24.71 23.60
C TRP A 6 54.53 -23.51 22.64
N LYS A 7 55.32 -22.48 22.95
CA LYS A 7 55.49 -21.32 22.05
C LYS A 7 56.11 -21.67 20.70
N LYS A 8 57.07 -22.60 20.66
CA LYS A 8 57.68 -23.06 19.40
C LYS A 8 56.66 -23.85 18.54
N GLN A 9 55.81 -24.65 19.17
CA GLN A 9 54.79 -25.43 18.46
C GLN A 9 53.68 -24.53 17.90
N GLN A 10 53.33 -23.48 18.62
CA GLN A 10 52.34 -22.50 18.17
C GLN A 10 52.87 -21.66 16.99
N CYS A 11 54.13 -21.21 17.06
CA CYS A 11 54.78 -20.51 15.95
C CYS A 11 54.93 -21.38 14.69
N PHE A 12 55.20 -22.67 14.86
CA PHE A 12 55.31 -23.62 13.74
C PHE A 12 53.92 -23.86 13.10
N ASN A 13 52.90 -24.00 13.90
CA ASN A 13 51.52 -24.15 13.41
C ASN A 13 51.00 -22.88 12.69
N ASP A 14 51.40 -21.71 13.19
CA ASP A 14 51.04 -20.43 12.53
C ASP A 14 51.81 -20.24 11.21
N LEU A 15 53.09 -20.69 11.16
CA LEU A 15 53.89 -20.70 9.93
C LEU A 15 53.34 -21.71 8.90
N VAL A 16 52.88 -22.88 9.33
CA VAL A 16 52.26 -23.87 8.44
C VAL A 16 50.89 -23.35 7.93
N ARG A 17 50.08 -22.73 8.78
CA ARG A 17 48.85 -22.05 8.36
C ARG A 17 49.12 -20.93 7.37
N LEU A 18 50.07 -20.04 7.64
CA LEU A 18 50.47 -18.98 6.71
C LEU A 18 50.97 -19.53 5.38
N ARG A 19 51.72 -20.61 5.38
CA ARG A 19 52.25 -21.25 4.15
C ARG A 19 51.12 -21.91 3.34
N VAL A 20 50.14 -22.51 3.98
CA VAL A 20 48.98 -23.09 3.33
C VAL A 20 48.08 -22.00 2.73
N ILE A 21 47.90 -20.87 3.45
CA ILE A 21 47.14 -19.72 2.95
C ILE A 21 47.84 -19.11 1.74
N VAL A 22 49.17 -18.87 1.80
CA VAL A 22 49.95 -18.29 0.71
C VAL A 22 49.95 -19.20 -0.53
N VAL A 23 50.09 -20.51 -0.36
CA VAL A 23 50.06 -21.48 -1.48
C VAL A 23 48.68 -21.57 -2.11
N ASN A 24 47.61 -21.42 -1.33
CA ASN A 24 46.26 -21.37 -1.87
C ASN A 24 45.96 -20.03 -2.59
N GLU A 25 46.46 -18.91 -2.07
CA GLU A 25 46.35 -17.61 -2.72
C GLU A 25 47.11 -17.56 -4.05
N GLU A 26 48.34 -18.08 -4.11
CA GLU A 26 49.12 -18.19 -5.36
C GLU A 26 48.44 -19.09 -6.40
N LYS A 27 47.94 -20.26 -5.98
CA LYS A 27 47.21 -21.17 -6.89
C LYS A 27 45.92 -20.53 -7.45
N PHE A 28 45.25 -19.76 -6.64
CA PHE A 28 44.02 -19.11 -7.06
C PHE A 28 44.28 -17.95 -8.02
N MET A 29 45.21 -17.05 -7.69
CA MET A 29 45.59 -15.95 -8.58
C MET A 29 46.10 -16.44 -9.92
N ILE A 30 46.81 -17.53 -9.95
CA ILE A 30 47.29 -18.14 -11.21
C ILE A 30 46.14 -18.67 -12.04
N LYS A 31 45.13 -19.34 -11.42
CA LYS A 31 43.93 -19.84 -12.10
C LYS A 31 43.07 -18.70 -12.62
N PHE A 32 42.90 -17.67 -11.81
CA PHE A 32 42.14 -16.47 -12.08
C PHE A 32 42.74 -15.61 -13.20
N LEU A 33 44.06 -15.31 -13.14
CA LEU A 33 44.78 -14.53 -14.16
C LEU A 33 44.86 -15.22 -15.53
N ARG A 34 44.76 -16.55 -15.58
CA ARG A 34 44.74 -17.30 -16.84
C ARG A 34 43.47 -17.16 -17.63
N ASN A 35 42.32 -16.89 -16.98
CA ASN A 35 41.02 -16.82 -17.61
C ASN A 35 40.48 -15.38 -17.72
N ILE A 36 41.34 -14.39 -17.46
CA ILE A 36 40.96 -12.98 -17.66
C ILE A 36 40.90 -12.66 -19.15
N ASP A 37 39.79 -12.15 -19.58
CA ASP A 37 39.65 -11.57 -20.91
C ASP A 37 39.96 -10.07 -20.86
N TYR A 38 41.20 -9.74 -21.22
CA TYR A 38 41.69 -8.35 -21.23
C TYR A 38 41.01 -7.48 -22.29
N SER A 39 40.31 -8.06 -23.26
CA SER A 39 39.52 -7.31 -24.23
C SER A 39 38.30 -6.62 -23.57
N THR A 40 37.86 -7.10 -22.39
CA THR A 40 36.74 -6.59 -21.63
C THR A 40 37.07 -5.49 -20.61
N LYS A 41 38.35 -5.01 -20.61
CA LYS A 41 38.76 -3.86 -19.79
C LYS A 41 37.98 -2.61 -20.22
N GLY A 42 37.56 -1.79 -19.25
CA GLY A 42 36.82 -0.58 -19.53
C GLY A 42 37.69 0.53 -20.14
N ASP A 43 37.02 1.60 -20.55
CA ASP A 43 37.64 2.70 -21.32
C ASP A 43 38.87 3.32 -20.65
N VAL A 44 38.82 3.48 -19.31
CA VAL A 44 39.92 4.05 -18.53
C VAL A 44 41.20 3.19 -18.59
N LEU A 45 41.06 1.88 -18.75
CA LEU A 45 42.14 0.93 -18.84
C LEU A 45 42.47 0.54 -20.30
N SER A 46 41.70 0.99 -21.27
CA SER A 46 41.87 0.64 -22.70
C SER A 46 43.26 1.04 -23.26
N GLY A 47 43.80 2.17 -22.75
CA GLY A 47 45.15 2.63 -23.16
C GLY A 47 46.33 1.87 -22.55
N PHE A 48 46.10 0.94 -21.61
CA PHE A 48 47.14 0.14 -20.99
C PHE A 48 47.31 -1.22 -21.68
N THR A 49 48.56 -1.70 -21.76
CA THR A 49 48.82 -3.08 -22.21
C THR A 49 48.26 -4.11 -21.23
N ASP A 50 47.95 -5.30 -21.70
CA ASP A 50 47.46 -6.40 -20.86
C ASP A 50 48.40 -6.75 -19.71
N GLU A 51 49.72 -6.65 -19.93
CA GLU A 51 50.75 -6.85 -18.90
C GLU A 51 50.64 -5.80 -17.79
N VAL A 52 50.41 -4.54 -18.13
CA VAL A 52 50.22 -3.46 -17.13
C VAL A 52 48.94 -3.66 -16.35
N VAL A 53 47.81 -4.02 -17.02
CA VAL A 53 46.54 -4.32 -16.37
C VAL A 53 46.66 -5.51 -15.41
N LYS A 54 47.39 -6.54 -15.82
CA LYS A 54 47.76 -7.69 -14.95
C LYS A 54 48.48 -7.25 -13.70
N ASN A 55 49.49 -6.37 -13.83
CA ASN A 55 50.24 -5.84 -12.68
C ASN A 55 49.36 -4.99 -11.77
N ILE A 56 48.39 -4.22 -12.31
CA ILE A 56 47.36 -3.49 -11.55
C ILE A 56 46.53 -4.45 -10.69
N LEU A 57 46.10 -5.57 -11.26
CA LEU A 57 45.35 -6.58 -10.53
C LEU A 57 46.17 -7.27 -9.45
N ILE A 58 47.42 -7.59 -9.73
CA ILE A 58 48.36 -8.14 -8.73
C ILE A 58 48.55 -7.16 -7.58
N ASP A 59 48.77 -5.89 -7.87
CA ASP A 59 48.93 -4.86 -6.85
C ASP A 59 47.65 -4.73 -5.98
N TYR A 60 46.48 -4.85 -6.58
CA TYR A 60 45.23 -4.74 -5.87
C TYR A 60 44.94 -5.96 -4.96
N TYR A 61 45.10 -7.17 -5.48
CA TYR A 61 44.71 -8.38 -4.78
C TYR A 61 45.81 -8.99 -3.91
N GLN A 62 47.08 -8.99 -4.38
CA GLN A 62 48.20 -9.59 -3.67
C GLN A 62 49.03 -8.59 -2.85
N ASN A 63 49.38 -7.45 -3.47
CA ASN A 63 50.25 -6.47 -2.80
C ASN A 63 49.44 -5.53 -1.87
N ASN A 64 48.17 -5.74 -1.73
CA ASN A 64 47.28 -4.99 -0.80
C ASN A 64 47.26 -3.48 -1.02
N LEU A 65 47.62 -2.98 -2.21
CA LEU A 65 47.55 -1.56 -2.51
C LEU A 65 46.09 -1.08 -2.56
N LYS A 66 45.85 0.08 -1.98
CA LYS A 66 44.51 0.76 -2.10
C LYS A 66 44.34 1.28 -3.52
N LEU A 67 43.07 1.34 -3.98
CA LEU A 67 42.76 1.86 -5.32
C LEU A 67 43.36 3.26 -5.59
N ASN A 68 43.39 4.14 -4.59
CA ASN A 68 44.00 5.48 -4.73
C ASN A 68 45.54 5.41 -4.93
N GLU A 69 46.20 4.42 -4.34
CA GLU A 69 47.63 4.20 -4.50
C GLU A 69 47.94 3.64 -5.88
N ILE A 70 47.10 2.73 -6.37
CA ILE A 70 47.18 2.19 -7.75
C ILE A 70 46.95 3.31 -8.78
N ILE A 71 45.96 4.15 -8.59
CA ILE A 71 45.73 5.30 -9.46
C ILE A 71 46.96 6.19 -9.57
N LYS A 72 47.63 6.49 -8.44
CA LYS A 72 48.86 7.29 -8.43
C LYS A 72 50.01 6.56 -9.09
N LYS A 73 50.20 5.26 -8.75
CA LYS A 73 51.34 4.45 -9.26
C LYS A 73 51.33 4.32 -10.78
N TYR A 74 50.14 4.11 -11.35
CA TYR A 74 49.99 3.90 -12.79
C TYR A 74 49.48 5.16 -13.55
N SER A 75 49.38 6.31 -12.85
CA SER A 75 48.91 7.58 -13.43
C SER A 75 47.57 7.44 -14.15
N ILE A 76 46.61 6.74 -13.53
CA ILE A 76 45.27 6.48 -14.12
C ILE A 76 44.40 7.68 -13.87
N HIS A 77 43.75 8.20 -14.92
CA HIS A 77 42.85 9.34 -14.85
C HIS A 77 41.42 8.91 -14.46
N THR A 78 41.20 8.55 -13.20
CA THR A 78 39.88 8.15 -12.67
C THR A 78 39.81 8.31 -11.16
N ILE A 79 38.63 8.06 -10.58
CA ILE A 79 38.43 7.97 -9.11
C ILE A 79 38.36 6.51 -8.66
N ALA A 80 38.72 6.25 -7.40
CA ALA A 80 38.77 4.89 -6.84
C ALA A 80 37.52 4.07 -7.00
N SER A 81 36.35 4.70 -6.89
CA SER A 81 35.04 4.02 -7.05
C SER A 81 34.79 3.54 -8.49
N ASN A 82 35.38 4.19 -9.48
CA ASN A 82 35.23 3.84 -10.89
C ASN A 82 36.28 2.83 -11.35
N LEU A 83 37.56 2.94 -10.89
CA LEU A 83 38.62 2.09 -11.35
C LEU A 83 38.27 0.59 -11.30
N ARG A 84 37.57 0.15 -10.26
CA ARG A 84 37.17 -1.26 -10.14
C ARG A 84 36.19 -1.70 -11.20
N LYS A 85 35.32 -0.82 -11.68
CA LYS A 85 34.35 -1.12 -12.73
C LYS A 85 35.04 -1.33 -14.08
N GLU A 86 36.23 -0.76 -14.23
CA GLU A 86 37.07 -0.84 -15.42
C GLU A 86 37.93 -2.11 -15.49
N PHE A 87 38.01 -2.89 -14.39
CA PHE A 87 38.75 -4.12 -14.38
C PHE A 87 38.19 -5.11 -15.42
N PRO A 88 39.07 -5.84 -16.11
CA PRO A 88 38.66 -6.86 -17.07
C PRO A 88 37.87 -7.98 -16.37
N LYS A 89 37.11 -8.73 -17.13
CA LYS A 89 36.24 -9.80 -16.64
C LYS A 89 36.90 -11.14 -16.85
N VAL A 90 36.44 -12.17 -16.11
CA VAL A 90 36.92 -13.54 -16.23
C VAL A 90 35.96 -14.33 -17.11
N SER A 91 36.45 -14.93 -18.17
CA SER A 91 35.67 -15.88 -18.98
C SER A 91 35.45 -17.19 -18.21
N THR A 92 34.22 -17.72 -18.27
CA THR A 92 33.84 -18.92 -17.49
C THR A 92 33.76 -20.18 -18.31
N SER A 93 34.05 -20.18 -19.58
CA SER A 93 33.72 -21.28 -20.50
C SER A 93 32.28 -21.77 -20.51
N PHE A 94 31.37 -21.17 -19.74
CA PHE A 94 29.94 -21.45 -19.82
C PHE A 94 29.31 -20.67 -20.97
N ILE A 95 28.47 -21.36 -21.72
CA ILE A 95 27.75 -20.78 -22.85
C ILE A 95 26.38 -20.26 -22.37
N CYS A 96 25.99 -19.11 -22.89
CA CYS A 96 24.69 -18.53 -22.61
C CYS A 96 23.58 -19.33 -23.33
N GLU A 97 22.61 -19.77 -22.59
CA GLU A 97 21.45 -20.55 -23.09
C GLU A 97 20.56 -19.72 -24.02
N ILE A 98 20.68 -18.38 -23.97
CA ILE A 98 19.82 -17.45 -24.73
C ILE A 98 20.44 -17.08 -26.09
N CYS A 99 21.73 -16.72 -26.11
CA CYS A 99 22.36 -16.21 -27.34
C CYS A 99 23.55 -17.03 -27.82
N GLY A 100 23.94 -18.09 -27.11
CA GLY A 100 25.05 -18.95 -27.50
C GLY A 100 26.47 -18.38 -27.22
N GLU A 101 26.57 -17.17 -26.65
CA GLU A 101 27.85 -16.52 -26.36
C GLU A 101 28.40 -16.91 -24.97
N GLU A 102 29.68 -16.71 -24.74
CA GLU A 102 30.31 -17.03 -23.44
C GLU A 102 29.78 -16.15 -22.31
N LYS A 103 29.79 -16.72 -21.10
CA LYS A 103 29.47 -16.03 -19.86
C LYS A 103 30.74 -15.58 -19.15
N TYR A 104 30.66 -14.49 -18.40
CA TYR A 104 31.77 -13.91 -17.66
C TYR A 104 31.40 -13.65 -16.19
N ILE A 105 32.43 -13.46 -15.38
CA ILE A 105 32.31 -13.05 -13.97
C ILE A 105 33.01 -11.72 -13.77
N GLN A 106 32.32 -10.82 -13.05
CA GLN A 106 32.92 -9.59 -12.56
C GLN A 106 33.90 -9.94 -11.43
N LEU A 107 35.08 -9.33 -11.44
CA LEU A 107 36.05 -9.48 -10.36
C LEU A 107 35.46 -9.02 -9.02
N PRO A 108 35.60 -9.81 -7.89
CA PRO A 108 35.07 -9.47 -6.59
C PRO A 108 35.74 -8.21 -6.00
N THR A 109 35.10 -7.60 -4.99
CA THR A 109 35.83 -6.60 -4.18
C THR A 109 36.96 -7.30 -3.41
N LYS A 110 37.99 -6.56 -3.01
CA LYS A 110 39.03 -7.14 -2.17
C LYS A 110 38.47 -7.79 -0.90
N LYS A 111 37.56 -7.10 -0.22
CA LYS A 111 36.89 -7.63 0.98
C LYS A 111 36.14 -8.94 0.72
N ASP A 112 35.49 -9.05 -0.43
CA ASP A 112 34.76 -10.26 -0.81
C ASP A 112 35.75 -11.35 -1.26
N TYR A 113 36.79 -10.97 -1.97
CA TYR A 113 37.89 -11.86 -2.32
C TYR A 113 38.53 -12.52 -1.08
N ASP A 114 38.90 -11.71 -0.07
CA ASP A 114 39.46 -12.21 1.18
C ASP A 114 38.52 -13.18 1.91
N LYS A 115 37.20 -12.88 1.90
CA LYS A 115 36.19 -13.80 2.46
C LYS A 115 36.07 -15.10 1.68
N LEU A 116 36.08 -15.02 0.35
CA LEU A 116 35.97 -16.19 -0.52
C LEU A 116 37.16 -17.10 -0.38
N VAL A 117 38.38 -16.54 -0.27
CA VAL A 117 39.62 -17.29 -0.01
C VAL A 117 39.56 -17.96 1.36
N ASN A 118 39.22 -17.23 2.41
CA ASN A 118 39.16 -17.74 3.78
C ASN A 118 38.09 -18.83 4.00
N ASN A 119 37.04 -18.85 3.20
CA ASN A 119 35.92 -19.79 3.34
C ASN A 119 35.99 -20.95 2.32
N ASP A 120 36.97 -21.04 1.48
CA ASP A 120 37.10 -22.04 0.38
C ASP A 120 35.87 -22.04 -0.57
N GLN A 121 35.25 -20.86 -0.77
CA GLN A 121 34.01 -20.69 -1.56
C GLN A 121 34.23 -20.15 -2.97
N LEU A 122 35.48 -20.11 -3.41
CA LEU A 122 35.86 -19.49 -4.68
C LEU A 122 35.29 -20.22 -5.90
N ASP A 123 35.25 -21.54 -5.88
CA ASP A 123 34.68 -22.31 -6.99
C ASP A 123 33.15 -22.10 -7.09
N ASN A 124 32.48 -21.92 -5.95
CA ASN A 124 31.06 -21.59 -5.93
C ASN A 124 30.76 -20.18 -6.46
N TYR A 125 31.66 -19.21 -6.21
CA TYR A 125 31.49 -17.86 -6.75
C TYR A 125 31.46 -17.85 -8.28
N PHE A 126 32.29 -18.67 -8.93
CA PHE A 126 32.31 -18.78 -10.39
C PHE A 126 31.06 -19.40 -10.99
N VAL A 127 30.28 -20.13 -10.22
CA VAL A 127 29.00 -20.73 -10.69
C VAL A 127 27.79 -19.80 -10.49
N GLN A 128 27.83 -18.96 -9.45
CA GLN A 128 26.64 -18.21 -9.02
C GLN A 128 26.40 -16.87 -9.73
N ASP A 129 27.43 -16.22 -10.25
CA ASP A 129 27.33 -14.81 -10.71
C ASP A 129 27.76 -14.57 -12.17
N ASN A 130 27.70 -15.61 -13.02
CA ASN A 130 28.07 -15.48 -14.41
C ASN A 130 27.05 -14.67 -15.21
N ARG A 131 27.57 -13.78 -16.05
CA ARG A 131 26.78 -13.02 -17.03
C ARG A 131 27.28 -13.29 -18.45
N CYS A 132 26.37 -13.31 -19.40
CA CYS A 132 26.73 -13.36 -20.80
C CYS A 132 27.37 -12.04 -21.27
N PHE A 133 28.42 -12.11 -22.11
CA PHE A 133 29.06 -10.95 -22.69
C PHE A 133 28.12 -10.16 -23.62
N SER A 134 27.34 -10.86 -24.43
CA SER A 134 26.50 -10.27 -25.46
C SER A 134 25.17 -9.74 -24.88
N CYS A 135 24.37 -10.60 -24.24
CA CYS A 135 23.02 -10.24 -23.81
C CYS A 135 22.89 -9.91 -22.31
N GLY A 136 23.96 -10.03 -21.51
CA GLY A 136 23.95 -9.74 -20.08
C GLY A 136 23.17 -10.74 -19.22
N HIS A 137 22.72 -11.87 -19.79
CA HIS A 137 21.95 -12.90 -19.08
C HIS A 137 22.74 -13.53 -17.93
N LYS A 138 22.09 -13.69 -16.76
CA LYS A 138 22.64 -14.34 -15.58
C LYS A 138 22.08 -15.76 -15.45
N ASN A 139 22.81 -16.66 -14.80
CA ASN A 139 22.35 -18.02 -14.54
C ASN A 139 21.11 -18.10 -13.64
N ASN A 140 20.85 -17.08 -12.84
CA ASN A 140 19.68 -17.00 -11.99
C ASN A 140 18.66 -16.08 -12.66
N ASP A 141 17.63 -16.64 -13.30
CA ASP A 141 16.61 -15.93 -14.06
C ASP A 141 15.81 -14.94 -13.20
N ASP A 142 15.67 -15.20 -11.90
CA ASP A 142 14.84 -14.39 -11.01
C ASP A 142 15.40 -12.95 -10.84
N ASP A 143 16.72 -12.80 -10.81
CA ASP A 143 17.40 -11.51 -10.66
C ASP A 143 17.91 -10.95 -12.00
N CYS A 144 17.71 -11.66 -13.10
CA CYS A 144 18.19 -11.23 -14.41
C CYS A 144 17.32 -10.11 -14.97
N SER A 145 17.98 -9.03 -15.42
CA SER A 145 17.37 -7.85 -16.06
C SER A 145 17.77 -7.71 -17.54
N CYS A 146 18.29 -8.76 -18.18
CA CYS A 146 18.56 -8.71 -19.62
C CYS A 146 17.23 -8.61 -20.42
N ASP A 147 17.34 -8.19 -21.66
CA ASP A 147 16.15 -7.95 -22.51
C ASP A 147 15.28 -9.21 -22.68
N TYR A 148 15.90 -10.39 -22.79
CA TYR A 148 15.18 -11.65 -22.88
C TYR A 148 14.39 -11.96 -21.61
N CYS A 149 15.05 -11.94 -20.44
CA CYS A 149 14.38 -12.21 -19.17
C CYS A 149 13.31 -11.17 -18.85
N SER A 150 13.54 -9.91 -19.20
CA SER A 150 12.56 -8.84 -19.07
C SER A 150 11.33 -9.09 -19.93
N LYS A 151 11.51 -9.52 -21.18
CA LYS A 151 10.41 -9.92 -22.07
C LYS A 151 9.67 -11.16 -21.55
N GLU A 152 10.39 -12.17 -21.08
CA GLU A 152 9.76 -13.37 -20.51
C GLU A 152 8.97 -13.07 -19.22
N LYS A 153 9.50 -12.23 -18.33
CA LYS A 153 8.76 -11.76 -17.15
C LYS A 153 7.49 -11.03 -17.58
N ARG A 154 7.61 -10.18 -18.60
CA ARG A 154 6.46 -9.46 -19.16
C ARG A 154 5.42 -10.39 -19.76
N ARG A 155 5.86 -11.40 -20.51
CA ARG A 155 4.98 -12.43 -21.09
C ARG A 155 4.24 -13.20 -20.00
N LYS A 156 4.95 -13.65 -18.95
CA LYS A 156 4.32 -14.35 -17.81
C LYS A 156 3.25 -13.50 -17.12
N ILE A 157 3.48 -12.19 -16.95
CA ILE A 157 2.48 -11.28 -16.40
C ILE A 157 1.26 -11.20 -17.33
N LEU A 158 1.47 -11.04 -18.64
CA LEU A 158 0.40 -10.98 -19.62
C LEU A 158 -0.41 -12.30 -19.63
N ASP A 159 0.27 -13.45 -19.63
CA ASP A 159 -0.38 -14.76 -19.65
C ASP A 159 -1.18 -15.04 -18.35
N THR A 160 -0.69 -14.55 -17.20
CA THR A 160 -1.34 -14.76 -15.90
C THR A 160 -2.54 -13.84 -15.67
N TYR A 161 -2.44 -12.59 -16.11
CA TYR A 161 -3.44 -11.56 -15.89
C TYR A 161 -4.13 -11.14 -17.19
N PHE A 162 -4.24 -12.07 -18.13
CA PHE A 162 -4.99 -11.84 -19.34
C PHE A 162 -6.49 -11.76 -19.01
N LEU A 163 -7.12 -10.67 -19.50
CA LEU A 163 -8.48 -10.32 -19.15
C LEU A 163 -9.43 -10.79 -20.29
N GLU A 164 -9.96 -12.00 -20.17
CA GLU A 164 -10.89 -12.58 -21.18
C GLU A 164 -12.36 -12.40 -20.82
N GLU A 165 -12.69 -12.44 -19.53
CA GLU A 165 -14.08 -12.50 -19.07
C GLU A 165 -14.72 -11.12 -19.07
N ILE A 166 -15.80 -10.97 -19.84
CA ILE A 166 -16.60 -9.74 -19.88
C ILE A 166 -17.55 -9.74 -18.69
N ARG A 167 -17.61 -8.65 -17.92
CA ARG A 167 -18.50 -8.46 -16.79
C ARG A 167 -19.41 -7.26 -17.01
N TYR A 168 -20.63 -7.41 -16.60
CA TYR A 168 -21.65 -6.39 -16.84
C TYR A 168 -21.90 -5.56 -15.57
N ILE A 169 -21.84 -4.24 -15.71
CA ILE A 169 -22.04 -3.26 -14.62
C ILE A 169 -23.43 -3.40 -13.99
N SER A 170 -24.43 -3.78 -14.77
CA SER A 170 -25.81 -3.95 -14.29
C SER A 170 -25.99 -5.03 -13.22
N GLY A 171 -24.98 -5.89 -13.01
CA GLY A 171 -24.96 -6.90 -11.95
C GLY A 171 -24.35 -6.43 -10.63
N PHE A 172 -23.88 -5.18 -10.56
CA PHE A 172 -23.23 -4.65 -9.37
C PHE A 172 -24.23 -3.89 -8.49
N GLY A 173 -24.07 -4.05 -7.17
CA GLY A 173 -24.84 -3.28 -6.21
C GLY A 173 -24.44 -1.80 -6.16
N LEU A 174 -25.21 -1.01 -5.45
CA LEU A 174 -24.99 0.43 -5.33
C LEU A 174 -23.61 0.77 -4.78
N ARG A 175 -23.13 0.04 -3.76
CA ARG A 175 -21.83 0.27 -3.13
C ARG A 175 -20.69 0.08 -4.12
N GLU A 176 -20.72 -1.00 -4.87
CA GLU A 176 -19.71 -1.34 -5.87
C GLU A 176 -19.63 -0.26 -6.96
N GLN A 177 -20.78 0.16 -7.46
CA GLN A 177 -20.84 1.20 -8.48
C GLN A 177 -20.39 2.56 -7.96
N LEU A 178 -20.82 2.93 -6.75
CA LEU A 178 -20.41 4.18 -6.10
C LEU A 178 -18.90 4.23 -5.86
N TYR A 179 -18.31 3.14 -5.35
CA TYR A 179 -16.86 3.08 -5.08
C TYR A 179 -16.05 3.16 -6.37
N LEU A 180 -16.44 2.41 -7.39
CA LEU A 180 -15.75 2.48 -8.69
C LEU A 180 -15.89 3.88 -9.30
N SER A 181 -17.07 4.47 -9.32
CA SER A 181 -17.30 5.84 -9.81
C SER A 181 -16.45 6.86 -9.05
N THR A 182 -16.38 6.75 -7.72
CA THR A 182 -15.53 7.62 -6.88
C THR A 182 -14.06 7.51 -7.27
N ILE A 183 -13.57 6.31 -7.50
CA ILE A 183 -12.19 6.05 -7.93
C ILE A 183 -11.93 6.63 -9.31
N LEU A 184 -12.85 6.40 -10.27
CA LEU A 184 -12.72 6.92 -11.64
C LEU A 184 -12.68 8.45 -11.69
N GLN A 185 -13.53 9.11 -10.88
CA GLN A 185 -13.53 10.57 -10.77
C GLN A 185 -12.31 11.09 -10.02
N GLY A 186 -11.98 10.46 -8.90
CA GLY A 186 -10.86 10.89 -8.05
C GLY A 186 -9.51 10.84 -8.75
N PHE A 187 -9.30 9.86 -9.61
CA PHE A 187 -8.10 9.77 -10.48
C PHE A 187 -8.29 10.46 -11.84
N ASN A 188 -9.46 11.03 -12.08
CA ASN A 188 -9.81 11.65 -13.36
C ASN A 188 -9.58 10.71 -14.57
N ILE A 189 -9.95 9.44 -14.43
CA ILE A 189 -9.81 8.43 -15.49
C ILE A 189 -10.69 8.81 -16.70
N SER A 190 -10.13 8.74 -17.88
CA SER A 190 -10.85 8.95 -19.16
C SER A 190 -11.37 7.63 -19.73
N GLU A 191 -12.25 7.73 -20.74
CA GLU A 191 -12.87 6.57 -21.40
C GLU A 191 -11.85 5.66 -22.09
N ASP A 192 -10.75 6.23 -22.56
CA ASP A 192 -9.65 5.49 -23.21
C ASP A 192 -8.69 4.83 -22.22
N GLU A 193 -8.82 5.14 -20.93
CA GLU A 193 -7.98 4.61 -19.86
C GLU A 193 -8.72 3.54 -19.10
N PHE A 194 -8.19 2.33 -19.08
CA PHE A 194 -8.82 1.19 -18.38
C PHE A 194 -8.11 0.80 -17.08
N ASP A 195 -7.06 1.53 -16.71
CA ASP A 195 -6.23 1.19 -15.56
C ASP A 195 -6.28 2.27 -14.49
N ILE A 196 -6.48 1.85 -13.26
CA ILE A 196 -6.30 2.66 -12.06
C ILE A 196 -4.79 2.69 -11.76
N PRO A 197 -4.16 3.88 -11.66
CA PRO A 197 -2.74 3.99 -11.39
C PRO A 197 -2.38 3.41 -10.01
N SER A 198 -1.17 2.85 -9.88
CA SER A 198 -0.69 2.37 -8.59
C SER A 198 -0.35 3.53 -7.64
N PHE A 199 -0.37 3.26 -6.32
CA PHE A 199 0.04 4.27 -5.33
C PHE A 199 1.47 4.79 -5.58
N SER A 200 2.38 3.91 -6.00
CA SER A 200 3.77 4.29 -6.27
C SER A 200 3.93 5.29 -7.43
N GLU A 201 2.99 5.30 -8.39
CA GLU A 201 2.98 6.23 -9.53
C GLU A 201 2.47 7.62 -9.13
N ILE A 202 1.56 7.68 -8.18
CA ILE A 202 0.84 8.92 -7.82
C ILE A 202 1.20 9.49 -6.45
N LYS A 203 2.10 8.85 -5.71
CA LYS A 203 2.47 9.24 -4.33
C LYS A 203 2.83 10.71 -4.12
N ASN A 204 3.23 11.41 -5.18
CA ASN A 204 3.60 12.83 -5.17
C ASN A 204 2.49 13.74 -5.72
N GLN A 205 1.34 13.20 -6.11
CA GLN A 205 0.21 13.97 -6.64
C GLN A 205 -0.74 14.34 -5.51
N LYS A 206 -1.30 15.56 -5.58
CA LYS A 206 -2.37 15.97 -4.68
C LYS A 206 -3.69 15.41 -5.21
N LEU A 207 -4.18 14.36 -4.58
CA LEU A 207 -5.47 13.77 -4.90
C LEU A 207 -6.58 14.46 -4.11
N PRO A 208 -7.83 14.49 -4.65
CA PRO A 208 -9.00 14.87 -3.86
C PRO A 208 -9.22 13.85 -2.75
N GLN A 209 -9.93 14.25 -1.70
CA GLN A 209 -10.36 13.32 -0.66
C GLN A 209 -11.48 12.42 -1.21
N MET A 210 -11.10 11.27 -1.78
CA MET A 210 -12.05 10.32 -2.37
C MET A 210 -12.91 9.64 -1.30
N PHE A 211 -12.25 9.11 -0.26
CA PHE A 211 -12.86 8.41 0.86
C PHE A 211 -12.38 9.01 2.19
N PHE A 212 -12.71 8.39 3.30
CA PHE A 212 -12.45 8.92 4.64
C PHE A 212 -11.02 8.65 5.13
N ASP A 213 -10.43 7.54 4.71
CA ASP A 213 -9.15 7.04 5.20
C ASP A 213 -8.05 7.23 4.13
N GLY A 214 -7.25 8.29 4.30
CA GLY A 214 -6.05 8.51 3.49
C GLY A 214 -6.29 9.04 2.07
N ASN A 215 -5.17 9.21 1.36
CA ASN A 215 -5.19 9.82 0.02
C ASN A 215 -5.32 8.79 -1.13
N TYR A 216 -5.08 7.51 -0.85
CA TYR A 216 -5.18 6.45 -1.85
C TYR A 216 -6.15 5.38 -1.37
N PRO A 217 -7.21 5.08 -2.13
CA PRO A 217 -8.33 4.22 -1.71
C PRO A 217 -7.97 2.73 -1.82
N ILE A 218 -6.96 2.28 -1.07
CA ILE A 218 -6.45 0.90 -1.20
C ILE A 218 -7.48 -0.14 -0.77
N ASP A 219 -8.23 0.13 0.29
CA ASP A 219 -9.19 -0.82 0.84
C ASP A 219 -10.42 -0.93 -0.07
N GLU A 220 -10.88 0.18 -0.65
CA GLU A 220 -11.98 0.21 -1.61
C GLU A 220 -11.60 -0.46 -2.93
N ILE A 221 -10.36 -0.27 -3.40
CA ILE A 221 -9.83 -0.97 -4.57
C ILE A 221 -9.81 -2.48 -4.30
N TYR A 222 -9.37 -2.91 -3.12
CA TYR A 222 -9.35 -4.32 -2.76
C TYR A 222 -10.74 -4.90 -2.57
N PHE A 223 -11.67 -4.15 -1.99
CA PHE A 223 -13.07 -4.53 -1.94
C PHE A 223 -13.63 -4.80 -3.36
N LEU A 224 -13.39 -3.90 -4.30
CA LEU A 224 -13.81 -4.08 -5.70
C LEU A 224 -13.10 -5.25 -6.38
N LYS A 225 -11.83 -5.49 -6.05
CA LYS A 225 -11.09 -6.68 -6.54
C LYS A 225 -11.67 -7.98 -6.00
N GLU A 226 -12.01 -8.06 -4.71
CA GLU A 226 -12.63 -9.25 -4.08
C GLU A 226 -14.02 -9.54 -4.66
N LYS A 227 -14.74 -8.50 -5.09
CA LYS A 227 -16.00 -8.61 -5.84
C LYS A 227 -15.79 -8.92 -7.33
N ASN A 228 -14.54 -9.14 -7.74
CA ASN A 228 -14.15 -9.37 -9.13
C ASN A 228 -14.54 -8.24 -10.09
N ILE A 229 -14.66 -7.02 -9.63
CA ILE A 229 -14.93 -5.82 -10.44
C ILE A 229 -13.64 -5.27 -11.02
N LEU A 230 -12.59 -5.25 -10.19
CA LEU A 230 -11.25 -4.88 -10.60
C LEU A 230 -10.36 -6.12 -10.65
N GLU A 231 -9.48 -6.14 -11.63
CA GLU A 231 -8.44 -7.16 -11.78
C GLU A 231 -7.07 -6.52 -11.78
N ILE A 232 -6.02 -7.32 -11.54
CA ILE A 232 -4.67 -6.81 -11.67
C ILE A 232 -4.41 -6.50 -13.13
N SER A 233 -3.99 -5.27 -13.42
CA SER A 233 -3.70 -4.87 -14.79
C SER A 233 -2.46 -5.61 -15.31
N PRO A 234 -2.57 -6.25 -16.48
CA PRO A 234 -1.40 -6.81 -17.17
C PRO A 234 -0.39 -5.74 -17.56
N ARG A 235 -0.74 -4.44 -17.49
CA ARG A 235 0.16 -3.31 -17.74
C ARG A 235 0.98 -2.89 -16.52
N SER A 236 0.80 -3.54 -15.36
CA SER A 236 1.61 -3.30 -14.17
C SER A 236 3.09 -3.52 -14.45
N SER A 237 3.96 -2.71 -13.82
CA SER A 237 5.41 -2.86 -13.93
C SER A 237 5.85 -4.25 -13.44
N THR A 238 6.89 -4.83 -14.03
CA THR A 238 7.49 -6.09 -13.56
C THR A 238 7.99 -5.99 -12.12
N THR A 239 8.37 -4.79 -11.66
CA THR A 239 8.80 -4.51 -10.28
C THR A 239 7.64 -4.45 -9.28
N ALA A 240 6.41 -4.52 -9.74
CA ALA A 240 5.22 -4.61 -8.89
C ALA A 240 5.01 -6.03 -8.35
N PHE A 241 5.69 -7.03 -8.92
CA PHE A 241 5.56 -8.44 -8.54
C PHE A 241 6.82 -8.91 -7.80
N CYS A 242 6.60 -9.76 -6.78
CA CYS A 242 7.68 -10.36 -6.02
C CYS A 242 8.48 -11.33 -6.89
N SER A 243 9.80 -11.30 -6.81
CA SER A 243 10.66 -12.29 -7.44
C SER A 243 10.49 -13.66 -6.75
N ASN A 244 10.79 -14.76 -7.44
CA ASN A 244 10.72 -16.10 -6.83
C ASN A 244 11.65 -16.22 -5.60
N LYS A 245 12.72 -15.44 -5.55
CA LYS A 245 13.61 -15.39 -4.38
C LYS A 245 12.94 -14.75 -3.16
N GLU A 246 12.20 -13.63 -3.36
CA GLU A 246 11.42 -12.99 -2.30
C GLU A 246 10.25 -13.87 -1.86
N ILE A 247 9.55 -14.49 -2.80
CA ILE A 247 8.45 -15.44 -2.53
C ILE A 247 8.90 -16.58 -1.62
N LYS A 248 10.07 -17.18 -1.90
CA LYS A 248 10.63 -18.28 -1.10
C LYS A 248 11.07 -17.88 0.31
N GLN A 249 11.24 -16.59 0.57
CA GLN A 249 11.61 -16.09 1.91
C GLN A 249 10.40 -16.01 2.85
N ASP A 250 9.18 -15.94 2.32
CA ASP A 250 7.95 -15.90 3.13
C ASP A 250 7.25 -17.27 3.07
N PRO A 251 7.16 -17.98 4.21
CA PRO A 251 6.50 -19.29 4.27
C PRO A 251 5.04 -19.28 3.80
N LYS A 252 4.35 -18.13 3.89
CA LYS A 252 2.95 -18.00 3.43
C LYS A 252 2.81 -18.18 1.93
N PHE A 253 3.86 -17.90 1.17
CA PHE A 253 3.86 -17.94 -0.28
C PHE A 253 4.74 -19.06 -0.85
N ALA A 254 5.16 -20.06 -0.03
CA ALA A 254 6.11 -21.09 -0.42
C ALA A 254 5.74 -21.88 -1.69
N ASN A 255 4.44 -22.00 -1.98
CA ASN A 255 3.90 -22.68 -3.17
C ASN A 255 3.63 -21.75 -4.35
N GLU A 256 3.78 -20.46 -4.15
CA GLU A 256 3.53 -19.47 -5.20
C GLU A 256 4.79 -19.25 -6.06
N LYS A 257 4.57 -18.68 -7.24
CA LYS A 257 5.62 -18.34 -8.20
C LYS A 257 5.32 -16.97 -8.81
N PHE A 258 6.37 -16.33 -9.34
CA PHE A 258 6.21 -15.12 -10.14
C PHE A 258 5.25 -15.41 -11.33
N PRO A 259 4.24 -14.55 -11.57
CA PRO A 259 3.94 -13.27 -10.95
C PRO A 259 2.76 -13.30 -9.94
N ASN A 260 2.43 -14.45 -9.32
CA ASN A 260 1.23 -14.59 -8.48
C ASN A 260 1.27 -13.71 -7.20
N VAL A 261 2.46 -13.37 -6.71
CA VAL A 261 2.62 -12.52 -5.53
C VAL A 261 3.06 -11.12 -5.94
N PHE A 262 2.36 -10.11 -5.43
CA PHE A 262 2.58 -8.72 -5.83
C PHE A 262 2.51 -7.76 -4.64
N TYR A 263 3.11 -6.58 -4.80
CA TYR A 263 3.03 -5.48 -3.83
C TYR A 263 1.76 -4.67 -4.05
N LYS A 264 0.88 -4.66 -3.07
CA LYS A 264 -0.44 -3.99 -3.13
C LYS A 264 -0.36 -2.53 -3.62
N THR A 265 0.68 -1.82 -3.23
CA THR A 265 0.87 -0.40 -3.56
C THR A 265 1.59 -0.15 -4.89
N ARG A 266 2.03 -1.20 -5.58
CA ARG A 266 2.80 -1.08 -6.84
C ARG A 266 2.07 -1.61 -8.06
N VAL A 267 1.07 -2.46 -7.88
CA VAL A 267 0.25 -2.95 -8.99
C VAL A 267 -0.76 -1.90 -9.44
N ARG A 268 -1.06 -1.89 -10.72
CA ARG A 268 -2.22 -1.22 -11.29
C ARG A 268 -3.40 -2.17 -11.26
N PHE A 269 -4.60 -1.62 -11.20
CA PHE A 269 -5.83 -2.40 -11.34
C PHE A 269 -6.53 -2.00 -12.63
N SER A 270 -7.17 -2.96 -13.29
CA SER A 270 -7.87 -2.75 -14.56
C SER A 270 -9.35 -3.02 -14.41
N PHE A 271 -10.16 -2.22 -15.11
CA PHE A 271 -11.58 -2.45 -15.32
C PHE A 271 -11.90 -2.65 -16.83
N GLN A 272 -10.91 -3.03 -17.62
CA GLN A 272 -11.03 -3.18 -19.08
C GLN A 272 -12.14 -4.17 -19.49
N ASN A 273 -12.46 -5.13 -18.64
CA ASN A 273 -13.49 -6.14 -18.91
C ASN A 273 -14.91 -5.71 -18.53
N LEU A 274 -15.04 -4.54 -17.92
CA LEU A 274 -16.36 -4.02 -17.59
C LEU A 274 -17.05 -3.51 -18.85
N LYS A 275 -18.24 -4.00 -19.08
CA LYS A 275 -19.11 -3.53 -20.15
C LYS A 275 -20.50 -3.22 -19.59
N ASN A 276 -21.16 -2.27 -20.18
CA ASN A 276 -22.59 -2.08 -19.96
C ASN A 276 -23.35 -3.05 -20.89
N VAL A 277 -24.41 -3.67 -20.40
CA VAL A 277 -25.33 -4.51 -21.23
C VAL A 277 -25.86 -3.71 -22.44
N TYR A 278 -25.93 -2.41 -22.31
CA TYR A 278 -26.40 -1.47 -23.33
C TYR A 278 -25.30 -0.82 -24.14
N SER A 279 -24.02 -1.18 -23.93
CA SER A 279 -22.85 -0.48 -24.48
C SER A 279 -22.73 -0.50 -26.00
N GLU A 280 -23.38 -1.45 -26.68
CA GLU A 280 -23.44 -1.45 -28.15
C GLU A 280 -24.36 -0.35 -28.73
N LYS A 281 -25.18 0.29 -27.89
CA LYS A 281 -26.18 1.29 -28.29
C LYS A 281 -26.04 2.63 -27.56
N ASP A 282 -25.28 2.69 -26.47
CA ASP A 282 -25.11 3.89 -25.64
C ASP A 282 -23.68 4.43 -25.74
N GLU A 283 -23.50 5.42 -26.60
CA GLU A 283 -22.22 6.12 -26.80
C GLU A 283 -21.73 6.84 -25.53
N HIS A 284 -22.60 7.03 -24.52
CA HIS A 284 -22.30 7.77 -23.29
C HIS A 284 -22.22 6.86 -22.05
N TRP A 285 -22.17 5.55 -22.21
CA TRP A 285 -22.25 4.60 -21.08
C TRP A 285 -21.19 4.89 -19.99
N PHE A 286 -19.94 5.22 -20.38
CA PHE A 286 -18.85 5.48 -19.45
C PHE A 286 -19.12 6.76 -18.65
N SER A 287 -19.55 7.83 -19.29
CA SER A 287 -19.93 9.08 -18.63
C SER A 287 -21.12 8.87 -17.69
N ASN A 288 -22.17 8.18 -18.16
CA ASN A 288 -23.35 7.87 -17.33
C ASN A 288 -22.95 7.06 -16.11
N PHE A 289 -22.11 6.07 -16.26
CA PHE A 289 -21.60 5.26 -15.17
C PHE A 289 -20.67 6.06 -14.24
N LYS A 290 -19.71 6.79 -14.80
CA LYS A 290 -18.75 7.60 -14.03
C LYS A 290 -19.46 8.63 -13.14
N PHE A 291 -20.55 9.22 -13.61
CA PHE A 291 -21.30 10.21 -12.87
C PHE A 291 -22.57 9.65 -12.19
N LEU A 292 -22.79 8.34 -12.24
CA LEU A 292 -23.92 7.64 -11.62
C LEU A 292 -25.30 8.21 -12.03
N THR A 293 -25.43 8.59 -13.29
CA THR A 293 -26.68 9.11 -13.82
C THR A 293 -27.54 7.96 -14.35
N ASN A 294 -28.89 8.08 -14.15
CA ASN A 294 -29.88 7.11 -14.66
C ASN A 294 -29.77 5.67 -14.08
N LEU A 295 -29.18 5.51 -12.91
CA LEU A 295 -29.09 4.22 -12.24
C LEU A 295 -30.29 4.00 -11.31
N LYS A 296 -30.76 2.75 -11.25
CA LYS A 296 -31.85 2.34 -10.35
C LYS A 296 -31.29 1.42 -9.29
N PHE A 297 -31.52 1.78 -8.04
CA PHE A 297 -31.07 1.01 -6.88
C PHE A 297 -32.26 0.73 -5.95
N THR A 298 -32.09 -0.26 -5.07
CA THR A 298 -33.08 -0.56 -4.06
C THR A 298 -33.00 0.46 -2.91
N GLU A 299 -34.14 0.77 -2.31
CA GLU A 299 -34.19 1.64 -1.11
C GLU A 299 -33.31 1.11 0.03
N THR A 300 -33.22 -0.19 0.11
CA THR A 300 -32.35 -0.95 1.02
C THR A 300 -30.89 -0.53 0.92
N GLU A 301 -30.34 -0.59 -0.30
CA GLU A 301 -28.94 -0.21 -0.54
C GLU A 301 -28.72 1.27 -0.25
N ILE A 302 -29.70 2.10 -0.60
CA ILE A 302 -29.66 3.56 -0.34
C ILE A 302 -29.58 3.83 1.16
N ASN A 303 -30.48 3.23 1.96
CA ASN A 303 -30.55 3.49 3.39
C ASN A 303 -29.31 3.02 4.16
N GLN A 304 -28.76 1.85 3.77
CA GLN A 304 -27.51 1.35 4.35
C GLN A 304 -26.35 2.30 4.08
N LEU A 305 -26.19 2.74 2.82
CA LEU A 305 -25.12 3.66 2.45
C LEU A 305 -25.33 5.05 3.05
N TRP A 306 -26.57 5.52 3.14
CA TRP A 306 -26.88 6.80 3.76
C TRP A 306 -26.36 6.85 5.21
N LEU A 307 -26.73 5.85 6.00
CA LEU A 307 -26.30 5.77 7.41
C LEU A 307 -24.79 5.68 7.54
N GLU A 308 -24.16 4.83 6.74
CA GLU A 308 -22.72 4.65 6.77
C GLU A 308 -21.96 5.93 6.39
N LEU A 309 -22.36 6.59 5.32
CA LEU A 309 -21.67 7.78 4.84
C LEU A 309 -21.93 8.99 5.77
N ALA A 310 -23.15 9.13 6.29
CA ALA A 310 -23.45 10.17 7.28
C ALA A 310 -22.65 9.96 8.58
N GLU A 311 -22.55 8.72 9.08
CA GLU A 311 -21.71 8.40 10.25
C GLU A 311 -20.24 8.77 9.98
N LYS A 312 -19.71 8.40 8.84
CA LYS A 312 -18.30 8.67 8.48
C LYS A 312 -18.02 10.17 8.34
N GLU A 313 -18.91 10.93 7.71
CA GLU A 313 -18.74 12.40 7.62
C GLU A 313 -18.81 13.06 9.00
N LEU A 314 -19.77 12.67 9.85
CA LEU A 314 -19.87 13.19 11.20
C LEU A 314 -18.67 12.78 12.07
N PHE A 315 -18.18 11.55 11.91
CA PHE A 315 -16.99 11.10 12.61
C PHE A 315 -15.76 11.92 12.20
N LYS A 316 -15.60 12.25 10.91
CA LYS A 316 -14.54 13.13 10.42
C LYS A 316 -14.61 14.52 11.06
N LEU A 317 -15.83 15.10 11.14
CA LEU A 317 -16.03 16.40 11.79
C LEU A 317 -15.74 16.34 13.30
N PHE A 318 -16.18 15.26 13.95
CA PHE A 318 -15.87 15.01 15.36
C PHE A 318 -14.37 14.83 15.59
N ASP A 319 -13.68 14.03 14.76
CA ASP A 319 -12.23 13.77 14.87
C ASP A 319 -11.43 15.07 14.81
N TYR A 320 -11.76 15.94 13.87
CA TYR A 320 -11.14 17.27 13.77
C TYR A 320 -11.33 18.08 15.06
N GLN A 321 -12.56 18.16 15.57
CA GLN A 321 -12.84 18.90 16.80
C GLN A 321 -12.15 18.28 18.02
N PHE A 322 -12.23 16.96 18.13
CA PHE A 322 -11.69 16.22 19.25
C PHE A 322 -10.17 16.37 19.36
N ARG A 323 -9.47 16.22 18.25
CA ARG A 323 -8.01 16.19 18.22
C ARG A 323 -7.38 17.55 17.96
N GLU A 324 -7.83 18.24 16.91
CA GLU A 324 -7.16 19.46 16.42
C GLU A 324 -7.66 20.70 17.16
N GLU A 325 -8.97 20.81 17.41
CA GLU A 325 -9.53 22.01 18.05
C GLU A 325 -9.41 21.93 19.58
N PHE A 326 -9.71 20.78 20.19
CA PHE A 326 -9.81 20.64 21.65
C PHE A 326 -8.73 19.77 22.29
N HIS A 327 -7.79 19.24 21.50
CA HIS A 327 -6.60 18.50 21.96
C HIS A 327 -6.92 17.33 22.91
N PHE A 328 -7.88 16.53 22.56
CA PHE A 328 -8.14 15.23 23.15
C PHE A 328 -7.40 14.14 22.38
N GLU A 329 -7.17 13.01 23.01
CA GLU A 329 -6.51 11.85 22.44
C GLU A 329 -7.41 10.61 22.54
N TYR A 330 -7.39 9.74 21.53
CA TYR A 330 -8.15 8.49 21.56
C TYR A 330 -7.61 7.50 22.59
N SER A 331 -6.31 7.51 22.82
CA SER A 331 -5.63 6.66 23.79
C SER A 331 -4.42 7.39 24.36
N SER A 332 -4.17 7.26 25.65
CA SER A 332 -2.93 7.74 26.31
C SER A 332 -1.74 6.81 26.06
N GLY A 333 -1.95 5.65 25.44
CA GLY A 333 -0.94 4.64 25.13
C GLY A 333 -0.74 4.45 23.63
N TYR A 334 0.41 3.88 23.25
CA TYR A 334 0.81 3.65 21.87
C TYR A 334 0.15 2.42 21.20
N SER A 335 -0.97 1.91 21.75
CA SER A 335 -1.65 0.75 21.19
C SER A 335 -2.68 1.14 20.14
N GLU A 336 -2.41 0.83 18.88
CA GLU A 336 -3.35 0.97 17.77
C GLU A 336 -4.70 0.28 18.03
N LYS A 337 -4.68 -0.83 18.76
CA LYS A 337 -5.89 -1.57 19.14
C LYS A 337 -6.79 -0.77 20.06
N ASP A 338 -6.23 -0.03 21.02
CA ASP A 338 -7.01 0.79 21.96
C ASP A 338 -7.55 2.05 21.27
N GLU A 339 -6.79 2.64 20.36
CA GLU A 339 -7.24 3.74 19.51
C GLU A 339 -8.43 3.33 18.64
N ASN A 340 -8.34 2.19 17.96
CA ASN A 340 -9.43 1.67 17.13
C ASN A 340 -10.68 1.37 17.94
N LYS A 341 -10.53 0.84 19.15
CA LYS A 341 -11.63 0.60 20.06
C LYS A 341 -12.31 1.90 20.51
N ALA A 342 -11.53 2.92 20.81
CA ALA A 342 -12.05 4.24 21.18
C ALA A 342 -12.79 4.90 20.00
N LYS A 343 -12.22 4.84 18.78
CA LYS A 343 -12.90 5.31 17.55
C LYS A 343 -14.22 4.58 17.32
N GLN A 344 -14.27 3.28 17.56
CA GLN A 344 -15.50 2.52 17.41
C GLN A 344 -16.59 2.92 18.43
N LEU A 345 -16.22 3.27 19.66
CA LEU A 345 -17.18 3.76 20.65
C LEU A 345 -17.88 5.04 20.20
N ILE A 346 -17.16 6.01 19.66
CA ILE A 346 -17.77 7.26 19.21
C ILE A 346 -18.56 7.07 17.90
N LYS A 347 -18.12 6.21 17.00
CA LYS A 347 -18.87 5.85 15.78
C LYS A 347 -20.23 5.24 16.14
N THR A 348 -20.26 4.35 17.11
CA THR A 348 -21.51 3.78 17.64
C THR A 348 -22.41 4.85 18.24
N GLU A 349 -21.88 5.80 19.01
CA GLU A 349 -22.69 6.90 19.58
C GLU A 349 -23.23 7.82 18.47
N ILE A 350 -22.42 8.14 17.44
CA ILE A 350 -22.89 8.92 16.28
C ILE A 350 -24.03 8.20 15.57
N LYS A 351 -23.88 6.90 15.32
CA LYS A 351 -24.88 6.08 14.65
C LYS A 351 -26.21 6.07 15.44
N ASN A 352 -26.13 5.93 16.77
CA ASN A 352 -27.30 5.98 17.64
C ASN A 352 -28.01 7.34 17.57
N LEU A 353 -27.25 8.44 17.54
CA LEU A 353 -27.81 9.78 17.40
C LEU A 353 -28.47 10.00 16.05
N LEU A 354 -27.95 9.40 14.96
CA LEU A 354 -28.52 9.50 13.62
C LEU A 354 -29.90 8.84 13.49
N PHE A 355 -30.26 7.92 14.37
CA PHE A 355 -31.62 7.35 14.40
C PHE A 355 -32.65 8.33 14.95
N GLU A 356 -32.24 9.32 15.76
CA GLU A 356 -33.13 10.27 16.40
C GLU A 356 -33.07 11.68 15.78
N TYR A 357 -31.92 12.05 15.22
CA TYR A 357 -31.62 13.41 14.80
C TYR A 357 -31.02 13.45 13.39
N SER A 358 -31.29 14.53 12.66
CA SER A 358 -30.62 14.82 11.40
C SER A 358 -29.09 14.99 11.60
N PRO A 359 -28.25 14.76 10.57
CA PRO A 359 -26.82 14.97 10.67
C PRO A 359 -26.42 16.36 11.19
N SER A 360 -27.13 17.41 10.80
CA SER A 360 -26.92 18.80 11.27
C SER A 360 -27.11 18.94 12.78
N LYS A 361 -28.16 18.30 13.32
CA LYS A 361 -28.43 18.25 14.76
C LYS A 361 -27.43 17.37 15.51
N VAL A 362 -27.07 16.22 14.93
CA VAL A 362 -26.00 15.37 15.49
C VAL A 362 -24.69 16.14 15.56
N TYR A 363 -24.36 16.91 14.52
CA TYR A 363 -23.17 17.76 14.54
C TYR A 363 -23.22 18.81 15.65
N CYS A 364 -24.37 19.47 15.85
CA CYS A 364 -24.61 20.37 17.00
C CYS A 364 -24.36 19.66 18.34
N ILE A 365 -24.91 18.47 18.52
CA ILE A 365 -24.79 17.67 19.75
C ILE A 365 -23.31 17.31 20.02
N LEU A 366 -22.60 16.84 19.00
CA LEU A 366 -21.20 16.48 19.09
C LEU A 366 -20.35 17.71 19.45
N TYR A 367 -20.51 18.82 18.73
CA TYR A 367 -19.78 20.05 18.98
C TYR A 367 -19.98 20.58 20.40
N GLN A 368 -21.23 20.73 20.81
CA GLN A 368 -21.57 21.21 22.15
C GLN A 368 -21.16 20.24 23.25
N GLY A 369 -21.25 18.96 22.97
CA GLY A 369 -20.79 17.88 23.85
C GLY A 369 -19.29 17.97 24.12
N VAL A 370 -18.47 18.10 23.06
CA VAL A 370 -17.02 18.24 23.23
C VAL A 370 -16.68 19.51 24.00
N LYS A 371 -17.31 20.65 23.67
CA LYS A 371 -17.14 21.93 24.45
C LYS A 371 -17.47 21.78 25.92
N LYS A 372 -18.55 21.07 26.24
CA LYS A 372 -18.94 20.79 27.64
C LYS A 372 -17.91 19.89 28.34
N ALA A 373 -17.37 18.88 27.65
CA ALA A 373 -16.33 18.02 28.17
C ALA A 373 -15.05 18.81 28.46
N VAL A 374 -14.65 19.76 27.58
CA VAL A 374 -13.52 20.67 27.81
C VAL A 374 -13.72 21.49 29.09
N THR A 375 -14.91 22.10 29.24
CA THR A 375 -15.24 22.90 30.42
C THR A 375 -15.18 22.06 31.71
N HIS A 376 -15.67 20.82 31.65
CA HIS A 376 -15.61 19.89 32.78
C HIS A 376 -14.15 19.50 33.08
N LYS A 377 -13.35 19.20 32.05
CA LYS A 377 -11.90 18.89 32.18
C LYS A 377 -11.15 20.02 32.87
N GLN A 378 -11.41 21.27 32.46
CA GLN A 378 -10.75 22.44 33.04
C GLN A 378 -11.13 22.64 34.51
N LYS A 379 -12.38 22.38 34.88
CA LYS A 379 -12.90 22.61 36.24
C LYS A 379 -12.57 21.48 37.20
N TYR A 380 -12.64 20.23 36.79
CA TYR A 380 -12.59 19.06 37.65
C TYR A 380 -11.47 18.08 37.28
N GLY A 381 -10.78 18.26 36.17
CA GLY A 381 -9.79 17.32 35.63
C GLY A 381 -10.40 16.08 35.00
N MET A 382 -9.55 15.12 34.63
CA MET A 382 -9.92 13.85 33.99
C MET A 382 -9.28 12.64 34.68
N THR A 383 -9.10 12.66 35.98
CA THR A 383 -8.25 11.68 36.73
C THR A 383 -8.61 10.22 36.45
N HIS A 384 -9.91 9.91 36.31
CA HIS A 384 -10.41 8.55 36.05
C HIS A 384 -10.53 8.19 34.56
N TYR A 385 -10.27 9.11 33.65
CA TYR A 385 -10.46 8.95 32.21
C TYR A 385 -9.21 9.28 31.40
N ARG A 386 -8.03 9.29 32.03
CA ARG A 386 -6.77 9.58 31.32
C ARG A 386 -6.58 8.66 30.11
N ASP A 387 -6.88 7.38 30.30
CA ASP A 387 -6.67 6.34 29.31
C ASP A 387 -7.89 6.11 28.40
N ASN A 388 -8.99 6.83 28.60
CA ASN A 388 -10.20 6.74 27.80
C ASN A 388 -10.91 8.10 27.69
N GLN A 389 -10.28 9.02 26.98
CA GLN A 389 -10.80 10.39 26.81
C GLN A 389 -12.08 10.43 25.96
N VAL A 390 -12.26 9.50 25.03
CA VAL A 390 -13.51 9.35 24.25
C VAL A 390 -14.68 9.02 25.17
N GLN A 391 -14.52 8.06 26.08
CA GLN A 391 -15.56 7.71 27.03
C GLN A 391 -15.91 8.90 27.94
N PHE A 392 -14.91 9.70 28.30
CA PHE A 392 -15.14 10.94 29.04
C PHE A 392 -15.99 11.93 28.24
N VAL A 393 -15.66 12.17 26.97
CA VAL A 393 -16.43 13.07 26.10
C VAL A 393 -17.86 12.55 25.89
N ILE A 394 -18.04 11.26 25.68
CA ILE A 394 -19.39 10.67 25.57
C ILE A 394 -20.20 10.89 26.87
N SER A 395 -19.63 10.58 28.02
CA SER A 395 -20.36 10.59 29.29
C SER A 395 -20.60 11.99 29.83
N TYR A 396 -19.53 12.78 29.99
CA TYR A 396 -19.61 14.12 30.60
C TYR A 396 -19.82 15.25 29.59
N GLY A 397 -19.60 14.97 28.32
CA GLY A 397 -19.91 15.86 27.22
C GLY A 397 -21.28 15.58 26.64
N ILE A 398 -21.33 14.66 25.68
CA ILE A 398 -22.49 14.41 24.81
C ILE A 398 -23.74 14.03 25.64
N LYS A 399 -23.72 12.94 26.38
CA LYS A 399 -24.89 12.47 27.15
C LYS A 399 -25.33 13.46 28.23
N SER A 400 -24.35 14.08 28.90
CA SER A 400 -24.66 15.11 29.90
C SER A 400 -25.17 16.40 29.27
N TRP A 401 -24.75 16.77 28.06
CA TRP A 401 -25.28 17.94 27.37
C TRP A 401 -26.72 17.68 26.91
N LEU A 402 -26.97 16.57 26.25
CA LEU A 402 -28.31 16.14 25.81
C LEU A 402 -29.31 16.17 26.94
N LYS A 403 -29.00 15.56 28.11
CA LYS A 403 -29.90 15.48 29.26
C LYS A 403 -30.47 16.84 29.72
N TYR A 404 -29.70 17.93 29.54
CA TYR A 404 -30.07 19.26 30.06
C TYR A 404 -30.34 20.31 28.99
N ASN A 405 -30.18 19.98 27.71
CA ASN A 405 -30.25 20.95 26.62
C ASN A 405 -30.97 20.42 25.39
N GLU A 406 -31.81 19.43 25.51
CA GLU A 406 -32.54 18.84 24.39
C GLU A 406 -33.32 19.91 23.59
N GLU A 407 -33.99 20.87 24.29
CA GLU A 407 -34.69 21.99 23.69
C GLU A 407 -33.77 22.99 22.93
N ARG A 408 -32.45 22.89 23.09
CA ARG A 408 -31.47 23.79 22.46
C ARG A 408 -30.78 23.12 21.28
N ILE A 409 -31.19 21.91 20.89
CA ILE A 409 -30.67 21.27 19.69
C ILE A 409 -31.20 22.07 18.49
N SER A 410 -30.24 22.58 17.69
CA SER A 410 -30.53 23.33 16.47
C SER A 410 -29.76 22.76 15.30
N ASP A 411 -30.20 23.07 14.11
CA ASP A 411 -29.48 22.71 12.91
C ASP A 411 -28.20 23.53 12.79
N TYR A 412 -27.09 22.86 12.58
CA TYR A 412 -25.78 23.45 12.28
C TYR A 412 -25.46 23.24 10.82
N ASP A 413 -24.85 24.24 10.20
CA ASP A 413 -24.36 24.10 8.82
C ASP A 413 -23.16 23.14 8.76
N TYR A 414 -23.03 22.45 7.62
CA TYR A 414 -21.81 21.70 7.36
C TYR A 414 -20.61 22.70 7.34
N PRO A 415 -19.52 22.45 8.11
CA PRO A 415 -18.45 23.43 8.24
C PRO A 415 -17.81 23.76 6.89
N TRP A 416 -17.76 25.02 6.53
CA TRP A 416 -17.13 25.49 5.30
C TRP A 416 -15.62 25.20 5.24
N THR A 417 -15.00 24.95 6.39
CA THR A 417 -13.56 24.59 6.51
C THR A 417 -13.29 23.12 6.23
N SER A 418 -14.33 22.30 6.10
CA SER A 418 -14.23 20.87 5.83
C SER A 418 -14.86 20.55 4.49
N GLU A 419 -14.11 19.92 3.60
CA GLU A 419 -14.65 19.42 2.35
C GLU A 419 -15.29 18.03 2.59
N MET A 420 -16.49 17.83 2.05
CA MET A 420 -17.12 16.51 2.03
C MET A 420 -16.31 15.55 1.16
N SER A 421 -16.24 14.28 1.54
CA SER A 421 -15.57 13.27 0.71
C SER A 421 -16.25 13.14 -0.66
N LEU A 422 -15.49 12.75 -1.68
CA LEU A 422 -16.04 12.57 -3.03
C LEU A 422 -17.12 11.49 -3.05
N VAL A 423 -16.92 10.39 -2.32
CA VAL A 423 -17.93 9.31 -2.22
C VAL A 423 -19.24 9.82 -1.65
N SER A 424 -19.19 10.64 -0.60
CA SER A 424 -20.40 11.24 -0.01
C SER A 424 -21.04 12.26 -0.96
N THR A 425 -20.22 13.06 -1.64
CA THR A 425 -20.71 14.03 -2.63
C THR A 425 -21.46 13.33 -3.76
N LEU A 426 -20.90 12.24 -4.31
CA LEU A 426 -21.56 11.46 -5.37
C LEU A 426 -22.83 10.78 -4.87
N PHE A 427 -22.83 10.25 -3.68
CA PHE A 427 -24.00 9.60 -3.12
C PHE A 427 -25.12 10.61 -2.86
N PHE A 428 -24.87 11.65 -2.07
CA PHE A 428 -25.92 12.57 -1.66
C PHE A 428 -26.40 13.48 -2.80
N LYS A 429 -25.47 14.01 -3.61
CA LYS A 429 -25.83 14.97 -4.67
C LYS A 429 -26.25 14.30 -5.97
N ASN A 430 -25.54 13.25 -6.40
CA ASN A 430 -25.81 12.66 -7.71
C ASN A 430 -26.85 11.53 -7.65
N ILE A 431 -26.77 10.64 -6.65
CA ILE A 431 -27.72 9.53 -6.54
C ILE A 431 -29.01 9.98 -5.90
N LEU A 432 -28.95 10.60 -4.72
CA LEU A 432 -30.14 11.04 -4.00
C LEU A 432 -30.69 12.38 -4.52
N GLN A 433 -29.90 13.13 -5.29
CA GLN A 433 -30.26 14.50 -5.74
C GLN A 433 -30.68 15.38 -4.56
N ASN A 434 -30.05 15.20 -3.41
CA ASN A 434 -30.39 15.84 -2.15
C ASN A 434 -29.25 16.71 -1.65
N ASP A 435 -29.26 18.00 -2.00
CA ASP A 435 -28.28 18.97 -1.50
C ASP A 435 -28.48 19.29 -0.01
N GLU A 436 -29.67 19.02 0.54
CA GLU A 436 -30.06 19.28 1.92
C GLU A 436 -29.92 18.03 2.82
N TRP A 437 -29.22 16.97 2.38
CA TRP A 437 -29.08 15.71 3.11
C TRP A 437 -28.66 15.91 4.57
N PHE A 438 -27.88 16.94 4.85
CA PHE A 438 -27.34 17.20 6.18
C PHE A 438 -28.44 17.61 7.17
N TYR A 439 -29.52 18.20 6.69
CA TYR A 439 -30.67 18.61 7.51
C TYR A 439 -31.80 17.58 7.56
N ASN A 440 -31.72 16.56 6.74
CA ASN A 440 -32.77 15.56 6.65
C ASN A 440 -32.48 14.37 7.60
N LEU A 441 -33.55 13.81 8.16
CA LEU A 441 -33.46 12.54 8.88
C LEU A 441 -33.13 11.41 7.92
N ILE A 442 -32.59 10.32 8.47
CA ILE A 442 -32.44 9.08 7.72
C ILE A 442 -33.83 8.67 7.18
N PRO A 443 -33.95 8.27 5.92
CA PRO A 443 -35.18 7.72 5.39
C PRO A 443 -35.44 6.33 6.00
N ILE A 444 -36.17 6.31 7.12
CA ILE A 444 -36.43 5.08 7.92
C ILE A 444 -37.65 4.30 7.35
N ASP A 445 -38.17 4.65 6.20
CA ASP A 445 -39.47 4.12 5.70
C ASP A 445 -39.51 2.59 5.54
N LYS A 446 -38.35 1.86 5.69
CA LYS A 446 -38.34 0.38 5.69
C LYS A 446 -37.31 -0.19 6.67
N VAL A 447 -37.82 -0.49 7.83
CA VAL A 447 -37.13 -1.03 9.02
C VAL A 447 -36.40 -2.38 8.76
N GLU A 448 -36.66 -3.09 7.69
CA GLU A 448 -36.21 -4.48 7.48
C GLU A 448 -34.69 -4.68 7.39
N ILE A 449 -33.91 -3.62 7.22
CA ILE A 449 -32.47 -3.76 6.89
C ILE A 449 -31.54 -3.23 7.97
N ILE A 450 -32.05 -2.38 8.83
CA ILE A 450 -31.32 -1.91 10.02
C ILE A 450 -31.68 -2.82 11.23
N GLU A 451 -32.33 -3.95 10.96
CA GLU A 451 -32.95 -4.77 12.01
C GLU A 451 -32.01 -5.11 13.15
N GLN A 452 -30.81 -5.56 12.88
CA GLN A 452 -29.92 -5.99 13.94
C GLN A 452 -29.32 -4.81 14.73
N ASP A 453 -28.86 -3.78 14.05
CA ASP A 453 -28.26 -2.59 14.68
C ASP A 453 -29.34 -1.72 15.33
N PHE A 454 -30.51 -1.60 14.67
CA PHE A 454 -31.67 -0.88 15.22
C PHE A 454 -32.26 -1.60 16.43
N MET A 455 -32.41 -2.92 16.38
CA MET A 455 -32.91 -3.71 17.50
C MET A 455 -31.95 -3.68 18.69
N GLU A 456 -30.63 -3.74 18.47
CA GLU A 456 -29.64 -3.59 19.54
C GLU A 456 -29.75 -2.20 20.18
N TYR A 457 -29.85 -1.15 19.37
CA TYR A 457 -30.07 0.21 19.85
C TYR A 457 -31.42 0.34 20.59
N PHE A 458 -32.52 -0.12 19.98
CA PHE A 458 -33.87 -0.06 20.53
C PHE A 458 -33.98 -0.79 21.88
N CYS A 459 -33.41 -1.99 21.98
CA CYS A 459 -33.37 -2.74 23.24
C CYS A 459 -32.54 -2.06 24.33
N GLY A 460 -31.57 -1.24 23.96
CA GLY A 460 -30.76 -0.43 24.88
C GLY A 460 -31.46 0.84 25.41
N LEU A 461 -32.58 1.24 24.83
CA LEU A 461 -33.33 2.43 25.26
C LEU A 461 -34.22 2.16 26.48
N SER A 462 -34.49 3.22 27.25
CA SER A 462 -35.53 3.16 28.27
C SER A 462 -36.92 2.96 27.64
N ARG A 463 -37.82 2.33 28.38
CA ARG A 463 -39.19 2.02 27.91
C ARG A 463 -39.97 3.25 27.37
N GLU A 464 -39.75 4.42 28.00
CA GLU A 464 -40.36 5.70 27.55
C GLU A 464 -39.79 6.12 26.19
N LYS A 465 -38.46 6.00 25.99
CA LYS A 465 -37.83 6.31 24.71
C LYS A 465 -38.19 5.32 23.60
N GLN A 466 -38.35 4.05 23.94
CA GLN A 466 -38.84 3.03 23.01
C GLN A 466 -40.25 3.38 22.49
N LEU A 467 -41.15 3.75 23.39
CA LEU A 467 -42.52 4.16 23.04
C LEU A 467 -42.52 5.43 22.18
N LEU A 468 -41.74 6.44 22.53
CA LEU A 468 -41.63 7.69 21.77
C LEU A 468 -41.08 7.43 20.35
N LEU A 469 -40.10 6.53 20.23
CA LEU A 469 -39.49 6.16 18.95
C LEU A 469 -40.51 5.39 18.07
N LEU A 470 -41.26 4.45 18.67
CA LEU A 470 -42.35 3.75 17.97
C LEU A 470 -43.47 4.69 17.52
N GLU A 471 -43.79 5.67 18.34
CA GLU A 471 -44.80 6.70 18.00
C GLU A 471 -44.33 7.57 16.83
N LYS A 472 -43.07 8.00 16.82
CA LYS A 472 -42.44 8.70 15.69
C LYS A 472 -42.42 7.86 14.41
N LEU A 473 -42.14 6.58 14.50
CA LEU A 473 -42.12 5.66 13.37
C LEU A 473 -43.50 5.36 12.85
N SER A 474 -44.53 5.24 13.72
CA SER A 474 -45.90 5.04 13.31
C SER A 474 -46.49 6.27 12.61
N LEU A 475 -46.16 7.47 13.06
CA LEU A 475 -46.55 8.71 12.41
C LEU A 475 -45.92 8.86 11.02
N ILE A 476 -44.68 8.42 10.83
CA ILE A 476 -44.03 8.42 9.51
C ILE A 476 -44.71 7.42 8.58
N SER A 477 -45.07 6.22 9.05
CA SER A 477 -45.79 5.23 8.24
C SER A 477 -47.19 5.65 7.82
N GLU A 478 -47.91 6.38 8.68
CA GLU A 478 -49.21 6.95 8.32
C GLU A 478 -49.10 8.07 7.27
N TYR A 479 -48.01 8.87 7.31
CA TYR A 479 -47.77 9.90 6.30
C TYR A 479 -47.37 9.32 4.93
N SER A 480 -46.66 8.21 4.87
CA SER A 480 -46.33 7.54 3.61
C SER A 480 -47.54 6.88 2.95
N LEU A 481 -48.42 6.26 3.74
CA LEU A 481 -49.68 5.66 3.25
C LEU A 481 -50.66 6.71 2.67
N LEU A 482 -50.69 7.91 3.25
CA LEU A 482 -51.51 9.01 2.75
C LEU A 482 -50.98 9.61 1.42
N ARG A 483 -49.72 9.45 1.11
CA ARG A 483 -49.11 9.92 -0.15
C ARG A 483 -49.36 8.95 -1.32
N GLU A 484 -49.43 7.65 -1.05
CA GLU A 484 -49.71 6.62 -2.07
C GLU A 484 -51.19 6.63 -2.48
N GLU A 485 -52.11 7.22 -1.67
CA GLU A 485 -53.53 7.37 -2.02
C GLU A 485 -53.87 8.66 -2.81
N THR A 486 -52.85 9.54 -3.01
CA THR A 486 -53.06 10.84 -3.70
C THR A 486 -52.34 10.95 -5.06
N ASP A 487 -51.62 9.95 -5.50
CA ASP A 487 -51.01 9.80 -6.84
C ASP A 487 -51.77 8.70 -7.60
#